data_681daa9baa907e56f0ce67a4f350ceb2
#
_entry.id   681daa9baa907e56f0ce67a4f350ceb2
#
_cell.length_a   1.000
_cell.length_b   1.000
_cell.length_c   1.000
_cell.angle_alpha   90.00
_cell.angle_beta   90.00
_cell.angle_gamma   90.00
#
_symmetry.space_group_name_H-M   'P 1'
#
loop_
_entity.id
_entity.type
_entity.pdbx_description
1 polymer ?
#
loop_
_entity_poly.entity_id
_entity_poly.type
_entity_poly.pdbx_seq_one_letter_code
_entity_poly.pdbx_strand_id
1 'polypeptide(L)'
;MANDKKLSRRQWGQRVLALGGQMGLSSVGLPMRAVVSGAGGAVLGAMMAEDAYAAQSDEYVPNLVIGTGYGGSVAALRLAQAGQQVLMLEMGRLWNTPGADGKIFCKPFSPDDRAMWFKDHVTAVFSTVAGFIPISSLLKTPVAAGILDVVSSPNMDVYLGRGVGGGSLVNLAMLITPYRETLQRILPASIDIDELYNVYYPRALTCLKANKIRPAYFQASAYHRYARVACTQAAKAGIPWRSLDSGYDMAYMEQEEAGTVPKSALGGEGGFGNNYGKQSLDKTYIAEALGTGLVRIQPLTEATSITRGADGRYLVSTKQIDVSGTVLATRTISCDRLYLGGGSIGTTQLLVKCRATGTLPLLNEHVGTRWSSNGEIFMVRNVWTPTGSKTSVLPCTGIDAYDHRNQQVYSMNICIPIGIDTFSTAHITMTQTPELGTFTYDAASQRAVLQWSSSAKTEPVTSAHAVYDRVNKVNGATYNKSWFGGKTEGDNATYHPLGGCPIGLATNDIGEVKNYPGMFVMDASLFPDSLVANPALSTTAMAERNIERIIAQM
;
A
#
# COMPACT_ATOMS: atom_id res chain seq x y z
N MET A 1 29.06 -52.90 0.05
CA MET A 1 29.68 -52.25 -1.13
C MET A 1 28.59 -52.03 -2.18
N ALA A 2 28.03 -50.87 -2.23
CA ALA A 2 27.06 -50.46 -3.25
C ALA A 2 27.57 -49.17 -3.88
N ASN A 3 27.76 -49.24 -5.19
CA ASN A 3 28.34 -48.21 -6.04
C ASN A 3 27.29 -47.12 -6.39
N ASP A 4 27.39 -45.96 -5.81
CA ASP A 4 26.61 -44.79 -6.21
C ASP A 4 27.24 -44.15 -7.46
N LYS A 5 26.62 -44.39 -8.62
CA LYS A 5 26.94 -43.67 -9.88
C LYS A 5 26.23 -42.34 -9.89
N LYS A 6 27.00 -41.26 -9.75
CA LYS A 6 26.53 -39.88 -10.00
C LYS A 6 26.12 -39.72 -11.48
N LEU A 7 24.84 -39.38 -11.72
CA LEU A 7 24.30 -39.04 -13.03
C LEU A 7 24.84 -37.68 -13.51
N SER A 8 25.23 -37.57 -14.76
CA SER A 8 25.73 -36.36 -15.37
C SER A 8 24.56 -35.34 -15.64
N ARG A 9 24.89 -34.05 -15.70
CA ARG A 9 23.94 -32.96 -15.99
C ARG A 9 23.08 -33.16 -17.25
N ARG A 10 23.57 -33.93 -18.21
CA ARG A 10 22.88 -34.24 -19.48
C ARG A 10 21.78 -35.30 -19.31
N GLN A 11 21.91 -36.17 -18.36
CA GLN A 11 20.91 -37.23 -18.05
C GLN A 11 19.76 -36.72 -17.17
N TRP A 12 19.97 -35.62 -16.45
CA TRP A 12 18.91 -34.94 -15.68
C TRP A 12 17.94 -34.17 -16.60
N GLY A 13 18.45 -33.51 -17.63
CA GLY A 13 17.64 -32.76 -18.61
C GLY A 13 16.68 -33.62 -19.44
N GLN A 14 17.02 -34.89 -19.68
CA GLN A 14 16.20 -35.80 -20.48
C GLN A 14 15.07 -36.47 -19.74
N ARG A 15 15.09 -36.48 -18.39
CA ARG A 15 13.98 -37.03 -17.58
C ARG A 15 12.86 -36.02 -17.29
N VAL A 16 13.11 -34.71 -17.42
CA VAL A 16 12.10 -33.67 -17.24
C VAL A 16 11.22 -33.49 -18.48
N LEU A 17 11.68 -33.93 -19.67
CA LEU A 17 10.93 -33.84 -20.95
C LEU A 17 9.99 -35.03 -21.24
N ALA A 18 10.01 -36.08 -20.42
CA ALA A 18 9.24 -37.30 -20.69
C ALA A 18 7.89 -37.42 -19.91
N LEU A 19 7.48 -36.38 -19.14
CA LEU A 19 6.22 -36.39 -18.36
C LEU A 19 5.16 -35.40 -18.88
N GLY A 20 5.36 -34.81 -20.05
CA GLY A 20 4.44 -33.82 -20.64
C GLY A 20 3.75 -34.29 -21.92
N GLY A 21 3.25 -35.50 -21.99
CA GLY A 21 2.55 -35.94 -23.19
C GLY A 21 1.60 -37.08 -22.94
N GLN A 22 0.36 -36.76 -22.63
CA GLN A 22 -0.86 -37.50 -23.00
C GLN A 22 -2.04 -37.02 -22.17
N MET A 23 -2.89 -36.16 -22.75
CA MET A 23 -4.36 -36.23 -22.60
C MET A 23 -5.03 -35.57 -23.82
N GLY A 24 -5.90 -36.34 -24.43
CA GLY A 24 -6.44 -36.13 -25.75
C GLY A 24 -7.47 -35.01 -25.87
N LEU A 25 -7.48 -34.46 -27.05
CA LEU A 25 -8.55 -33.63 -27.60
C LEU A 25 -9.78 -34.48 -27.93
N SER A 26 -10.93 -34.13 -27.38
CA SER A 26 -12.23 -34.52 -27.91
C SER A 26 -12.96 -33.26 -28.38
N SER A 27 -13.18 -33.21 -29.68
CA SER A 27 -13.95 -32.23 -30.43
C SER A 27 -15.46 -32.42 -30.17
N VAL A 28 -16.18 -31.34 -29.87
CA VAL A 28 -17.63 -31.28 -30.01
C VAL A 28 -17.97 -30.13 -30.94
N GLY A 29 -18.55 -30.48 -32.09
CA GLY A 29 -18.95 -29.56 -33.14
C GLY A 29 -20.25 -28.81 -32.83
N LEU A 30 -20.33 -27.59 -33.28
CA LEU A 30 -21.54 -26.78 -33.37
C LEU A 30 -21.96 -26.60 -34.83
N PRO A 31 -23.25 -26.64 -35.18
CA PRO A 31 -23.72 -26.49 -36.56
C PRO A 31 -23.84 -25.00 -36.94
N MET A 32 -23.27 -24.65 -38.08
CA MET A 32 -23.57 -23.40 -38.81
C MET A 32 -25.01 -23.43 -39.34
N ARG A 33 -25.77 -22.36 -39.09
CA ARG A 33 -26.93 -22.01 -39.90
C ARG A 33 -26.66 -20.70 -40.65
N ALA A 34 -26.78 -20.83 -41.96
CA ALA A 34 -26.70 -19.75 -42.92
C ALA A 34 -27.88 -18.77 -42.75
N VAL A 35 -27.60 -17.46 -42.90
CA VAL A 35 -28.62 -16.42 -43.06
C VAL A 35 -28.50 -15.83 -44.47
N VAL A 36 -29.61 -15.89 -45.17
CA VAL A 36 -29.82 -15.37 -46.51
C VAL A 36 -29.94 -13.85 -46.48
N SER A 37 -29.32 -13.20 -47.46
CA SER A 37 -29.40 -11.78 -47.75
C SER A 37 -30.76 -11.40 -48.37
N GLY A 38 -31.33 -10.30 -47.92
CA GLY A 38 -32.45 -9.62 -48.57
C GLY A 38 -32.27 -8.09 -48.50
N ALA A 39 -32.20 -7.48 -49.65
CA ALA A 39 -32.04 -6.04 -49.82
C ALA A 39 -33.38 -5.27 -49.64
N GLY A 40 -33.26 -4.03 -49.19
CA GLY A 40 -34.21 -2.97 -49.51
C GLY A 40 -34.86 -2.24 -48.33
N GLY A 41 -34.65 -0.92 -48.26
CA GLY A 41 -35.54 -0.02 -47.55
C GLY A 41 -34.84 1.02 -46.69
N ALA A 42 -34.70 2.24 -47.24
CA ALA A 42 -34.39 3.43 -46.47
C ALA A 42 -35.44 3.66 -45.39
N VAL A 43 -35.03 3.83 -44.14
CA VAL A 43 -35.91 4.30 -43.07
C VAL A 43 -35.15 5.41 -42.32
N LEU A 44 -35.83 6.55 -42.29
CA LEU A 44 -35.56 7.76 -41.52
C LEU A 44 -35.02 7.46 -40.12
N GLY A 45 -34.04 8.31 -39.74
CA GLY A 45 -33.57 8.40 -38.39
C GLY A 45 -34.67 8.72 -37.40
N ALA A 46 -35.04 7.73 -36.59
CA ALA A 46 -35.63 7.96 -35.30
C ALA A 46 -34.44 8.07 -34.32
N MET A 47 -34.11 9.25 -33.90
CA MET A 47 -33.37 9.45 -32.66
C MET A 47 -34.23 8.86 -31.53
N MET A 48 -33.97 7.61 -31.20
CA MET A 48 -34.41 7.08 -29.91
C MET A 48 -33.57 7.79 -28.89
N ALA A 49 -34.16 8.75 -28.18
CA ALA A 49 -33.71 9.13 -26.88
C ALA A 49 -33.64 7.82 -26.07
N GLU A 50 -32.46 7.32 -25.78
CA GLU A 50 -32.28 6.39 -24.69
C GLU A 50 -32.81 7.14 -23.46
N ASP A 51 -34.00 6.77 -23.03
CA ASP A 51 -34.47 7.05 -21.69
C ASP A 51 -33.36 6.55 -20.78
N ALA A 52 -32.63 7.50 -20.17
CA ALA A 52 -31.71 7.19 -19.10
C ALA A 52 -32.54 6.53 -18.01
N TYR A 53 -32.57 5.21 -17.99
CA TYR A 53 -33.08 4.44 -16.86
C TYR A 53 -32.35 5.00 -15.65
N ALA A 54 -33.06 5.76 -14.82
CA ALA A 54 -32.55 6.20 -13.54
C ALA A 54 -32.16 4.93 -12.78
N ALA A 55 -30.85 4.69 -12.64
CA ALA A 55 -30.33 3.51 -11.98
C ALA A 55 -30.93 3.47 -10.57
N GLN A 56 -31.83 2.54 -10.33
CA GLN A 56 -32.47 2.38 -9.03
C GLN A 56 -31.42 1.84 -8.06
N SER A 57 -31.23 2.50 -6.92
CA SER A 57 -30.31 2.03 -5.89
C SER A 57 -30.93 0.88 -5.09
N ASP A 58 -30.13 -0.13 -4.79
CA ASP A 58 -30.53 -1.26 -3.92
C ASP A 58 -30.53 -0.86 -2.43
N GLU A 59 -29.72 0.14 -2.06
CA GLU A 59 -29.53 0.62 -0.70
C GLU A 59 -29.22 2.12 -0.70
N TYR A 60 -29.74 2.85 0.28
CA TYR A 60 -29.38 4.26 0.55
C TYR A 60 -28.67 4.39 1.90
N VAL A 61 -27.61 5.19 1.91
CA VAL A 61 -26.90 5.61 3.13
C VAL A 61 -26.52 7.09 3.03
N PRO A 62 -26.63 7.88 4.14
CA PRO A 62 -26.30 9.31 4.05
C PRO A 62 -24.82 9.54 3.74
N ASN A 63 -23.92 8.73 4.29
CA ASN A 63 -22.46 8.85 4.09
C ASN A 63 -21.87 7.50 3.70
N LEU A 64 -21.21 7.43 2.55
CA LEU A 64 -20.53 6.24 2.05
C LEU A 64 -19.02 6.48 2.02
N VAL A 65 -18.25 5.59 2.63
CA VAL A 65 -16.78 5.61 2.61
C VAL A 65 -16.28 4.44 1.79
N ILE A 66 -15.49 4.67 0.75
CA ILE A 66 -14.84 3.63 -0.05
C ILE A 66 -13.41 3.46 0.44
N GLY A 67 -13.11 2.29 1.04
CA GLY A 67 -11.82 1.95 1.63
C GLY A 67 -11.74 2.25 3.13
N THR A 68 -11.14 1.31 3.86
CA THR A 68 -10.97 1.35 5.33
C THR A 68 -9.53 1.66 5.76
N GLY A 69 -8.73 2.25 4.86
CA GLY A 69 -7.37 2.70 5.14
C GLY A 69 -7.32 3.95 6.04
N TYR A 70 -6.15 4.55 6.17
CA TYR A 70 -5.90 5.66 7.09
C TYR A 70 -6.92 6.80 6.96
N GLY A 71 -7.16 7.30 5.76
CA GLY A 71 -8.09 8.41 5.58
C GLY A 71 -9.56 8.04 5.72
N GLY A 72 -9.96 6.88 5.16
CA GLY A 72 -11.35 6.40 5.26
C GLY A 72 -11.77 6.11 6.70
N SER A 73 -10.88 5.53 7.51
CA SER A 73 -11.16 5.25 8.93
C SER A 73 -11.29 6.53 9.76
N VAL A 74 -10.48 7.56 9.48
CA VAL A 74 -10.62 8.89 10.10
C VAL A 74 -11.97 9.50 9.75
N ALA A 75 -12.32 9.51 8.46
CA ALA A 75 -13.60 10.06 8.02
C ALA A 75 -14.78 9.37 8.71
N ALA A 76 -14.78 8.04 8.74
CA ALA A 76 -15.85 7.27 9.38
C ALA A 76 -15.98 7.55 10.87
N LEU A 77 -14.86 7.59 11.62
CA LEU A 77 -14.88 7.89 13.05
C LEU A 77 -15.42 9.29 13.33
N ARG A 78 -14.91 10.31 12.65
CA ARG A 78 -15.30 11.70 12.93
C ARG A 78 -16.75 11.99 12.52
N LEU A 79 -17.21 11.43 11.40
CA LEU A 79 -18.62 11.50 11.00
C LEU A 79 -19.52 10.84 12.06
N ALA A 80 -19.17 9.66 12.55
CA ALA A 80 -19.94 8.96 13.58
C ALA A 80 -19.96 9.74 14.92
N GLN A 81 -18.83 10.34 15.32
CA GLN A 81 -18.76 11.22 16.48
C GLN A 81 -19.62 12.49 16.33
N ALA A 82 -19.86 12.94 15.09
CA ALA A 82 -20.81 14.00 14.77
C ALA A 82 -22.26 13.51 14.60
N GLY A 83 -22.56 12.26 15.01
CA GLY A 83 -23.92 11.69 14.95
C GLY A 83 -24.35 11.19 13.58
N GLN A 84 -23.45 11.09 12.61
CA GLN A 84 -23.76 10.68 11.24
C GLN A 84 -23.66 9.16 11.06
N GLN A 85 -24.64 8.56 10.36
CA GLN A 85 -24.54 7.17 9.93
C GLN A 85 -23.57 7.02 8.77
N VAL A 86 -22.73 5.97 8.80
CA VAL A 86 -21.70 5.71 7.82
C VAL A 86 -21.71 4.23 7.40
N LEU A 87 -21.67 3.97 6.10
CA LEU A 87 -21.30 2.68 5.55
C LEU A 87 -19.88 2.77 4.99
N MET A 88 -19.02 1.82 5.36
CA MET A 88 -17.70 1.65 4.76
C MET A 88 -17.67 0.42 3.85
N LEU A 89 -17.13 0.55 2.64
CA LEU A 89 -16.84 -0.57 1.74
C LEU A 89 -15.35 -0.88 1.81
N GLU A 90 -15.01 -2.17 1.92
CA GLU A 90 -13.63 -2.63 1.87
C GLU A 90 -13.50 -3.80 0.89
N MET A 91 -12.57 -3.69 -0.06
CA MET A 91 -12.39 -4.74 -1.04
C MET A 91 -11.74 -6.00 -0.46
N GLY A 92 -10.96 -5.89 0.61
CA GLY A 92 -10.31 -7.00 1.30
C GLY A 92 -11.14 -7.61 2.43
N ARG A 93 -10.57 -8.64 3.08
CA ARG A 93 -11.24 -9.38 4.17
C ARG A 93 -11.35 -8.54 5.46
N LEU A 94 -12.30 -8.90 6.30
CA LEU A 94 -12.24 -8.62 7.74
C LEU A 94 -11.34 -9.69 8.40
N TRP A 95 -10.20 -9.25 8.93
CA TRP A 95 -9.19 -10.12 9.51
C TRP A 95 -9.46 -10.35 11.01
N ASN A 96 -10.45 -11.18 11.32
CA ASN A 96 -10.88 -11.50 12.68
C ASN A 96 -11.08 -13.00 12.94
N THR A 97 -10.92 -13.84 11.93
CA THR A 97 -11.10 -15.29 12.04
C THR A 97 -9.74 -15.98 11.96
N PRO A 98 -9.32 -16.70 13.02
CA PRO A 98 -8.08 -17.45 13.01
C PRO A 98 -8.08 -18.58 11.99
N GLY A 99 -6.93 -18.84 11.36
CA GLY A 99 -6.69 -20.03 10.57
C GLY A 99 -6.50 -21.29 11.43
N ALA A 100 -6.21 -22.40 10.79
CA ALA A 100 -5.98 -23.69 11.47
C ALA A 100 -4.81 -23.67 12.48
N ASP A 101 -3.88 -22.73 12.33
CA ASP A 101 -2.77 -22.49 13.24
C ASP A 101 -3.13 -21.62 14.46
N GLY A 102 -4.40 -21.25 14.62
CA GLY A 102 -4.89 -20.38 15.68
C GLY A 102 -4.50 -18.89 15.52
N LYS A 103 -3.93 -18.50 14.39
CA LYS A 103 -3.49 -17.13 14.09
C LYS A 103 -4.35 -16.48 13.02
N ILE A 104 -4.53 -15.17 13.12
CA ILE A 104 -5.22 -14.36 12.10
C ILE A 104 -4.35 -14.24 10.84
N PHE A 105 -3.08 -13.93 11.00
CA PHE A 105 -2.13 -13.71 9.91
C PHE A 105 -1.15 -14.88 9.79
N CYS A 106 -0.78 -15.22 8.55
CA CYS A 106 0.10 -16.34 8.26
C CYS A 106 1.56 -16.04 8.59
N LYS A 107 2.38 -17.10 8.65
CA LYS A 107 3.82 -16.99 8.87
C LYS A 107 4.52 -16.52 7.60
N PRO A 108 5.50 -15.60 7.69
CA PRO A 108 6.19 -15.05 6.51
C PRO A 108 6.90 -16.09 5.64
N PHE A 109 7.50 -17.11 6.27
CA PHE A 109 8.26 -18.17 5.57
C PHE A 109 7.45 -19.45 5.32
N SER A 110 6.18 -19.45 5.68
CA SER A 110 5.23 -20.51 5.35
C SER A 110 3.89 -19.87 5.03
N PRO A 111 3.83 -19.10 3.91
CA PRO A 111 2.63 -18.38 3.51
C PRO A 111 1.54 -19.34 3.06
N ASP A 112 0.29 -18.96 3.29
CA ASP A 112 -0.90 -19.71 2.89
C ASP A 112 -1.90 -18.78 2.15
N ASP A 113 -3.19 -19.12 2.09
CA ASP A 113 -4.26 -18.37 1.42
C ASP A 113 -4.51 -16.97 2.02
N ARG A 114 -3.92 -16.67 3.18
CA ARG A 114 -3.99 -15.38 3.86
C ARG A 114 -2.93 -14.39 3.36
N ALA A 115 -1.88 -14.85 2.65
CA ALA A 115 -0.72 -14.04 2.29
C ALA A 115 -0.99 -13.06 1.14
N MET A 116 -1.18 -13.57 -0.06
CA MET A 116 -1.18 -12.78 -1.29
C MET A 116 -2.58 -12.63 -1.90
N TRP A 117 -2.90 -11.41 -2.35
CA TRP A 117 -4.15 -11.09 -3.02
C TRP A 117 -4.15 -11.65 -4.45
N PHE A 118 -4.87 -12.77 -4.63
CA PHE A 118 -5.03 -13.48 -5.91
C PHE A 118 -3.73 -13.72 -6.70
N LYS A 119 -2.64 -14.06 -5.98
CA LYS A 119 -1.38 -14.49 -6.59
C LYS A 119 -0.99 -15.88 -6.07
N ASP A 120 -0.28 -16.65 -6.91
CA ASP A 120 0.17 -18.02 -6.60
C ASP A 120 1.55 -18.08 -5.96
N HIS A 121 2.17 -16.92 -5.71
CA HIS A 121 3.48 -16.80 -5.08
C HIS A 121 3.67 -15.45 -4.38
N VAL A 122 4.62 -15.40 -3.45
CA VAL A 122 5.03 -14.16 -2.80
C VAL A 122 5.87 -13.32 -3.74
N THR A 123 5.46 -12.07 -3.93
CA THR A 123 6.26 -11.04 -4.59
C THR A 123 6.93 -10.18 -3.52
N ALA A 124 8.23 -9.96 -3.62
CA ALA A 124 8.99 -9.16 -2.66
C ALA A 124 9.97 -8.23 -3.36
N VAL A 125 10.29 -7.11 -2.71
CA VAL A 125 11.31 -6.15 -3.19
C VAL A 125 12.70 -6.80 -3.26
N PHE A 126 13.01 -7.64 -2.27
CA PHE A 126 14.17 -8.52 -2.36
C PHE A 126 13.85 -9.63 -3.37
N SER A 127 14.33 -9.46 -4.60
CA SER A 127 13.94 -10.33 -5.72
C SER A 127 14.65 -11.68 -5.72
N THR A 128 15.83 -11.74 -5.10
CA THR A 128 16.66 -12.96 -5.10
C THR A 128 17.23 -13.28 -3.72
N VAL A 129 17.47 -14.55 -3.47
CA VAL A 129 18.31 -15.06 -2.37
C VAL A 129 19.63 -15.53 -2.97
N ALA A 130 20.75 -15.22 -2.30
CA ALA A 130 22.10 -15.52 -2.77
C ALA A 130 22.42 -15.02 -4.19
N GLY A 131 21.71 -14.01 -4.69
CA GLY A 131 21.95 -13.35 -5.98
C GLY A 131 21.37 -14.05 -7.21
N PHE A 132 20.78 -15.25 -7.06
CA PHE A 132 20.31 -16.03 -8.24
C PHE A 132 19.05 -16.86 -8.00
N ILE A 133 18.59 -17.07 -6.76
CA ILE A 133 17.37 -17.84 -6.49
C ILE A 133 16.20 -16.85 -6.33
N PRO A 134 15.21 -16.80 -7.23
CA PRO A 134 14.07 -15.92 -7.08
C PRO A 134 13.24 -16.30 -5.86
N ILE A 135 12.88 -15.32 -5.03
CA ILE A 135 12.02 -15.53 -3.85
C ILE A 135 10.64 -16.08 -4.25
N SER A 136 10.10 -15.60 -5.38
CA SER A 136 8.81 -16.07 -5.93
C SER A 136 8.79 -17.57 -6.26
N SER A 137 9.94 -18.18 -6.56
CA SER A 137 10.03 -19.62 -6.79
C SER A 137 10.07 -20.45 -5.49
N LEU A 138 10.46 -19.83 -4.37
CA LEU A 138 10.57 -20.49 -3.06
C LEU A 138 9.28 -20.45 -2.26
N LEU A 139 8.52 -19.35 -2.35
CA LEU A 139 7.35 -19.09 -1.52
C LEU A 139 6.07 -19.08 -2.37
N LYS A 140 5.46 -20.26 -2.53
CA LYS A 140 4.17 -20.44 -3.22
C LYS A 140 3.01 -20.21 -2.26
N THR A 141 1.89 -19.69 -2.81
CA THR A 141 0.66 -19.42 -2.06
C THR A 141 -0.56 -19.96 -2.82
N PRO A 142 -1.62 -20.38 -2.15
CA PRO A 142 -2.92 -20.56 -2.79
C PRO A 142 -3.45 -19.22 -3.33
N VAL A 143 -4.15 -19.27 -4.47
CA VAL A 143 -4.79 -18.08 -5.06
C VAL A 143 -6.07 -17.77 -4.29
N ALA A 144 -6.05 -16.72 -3.49
CA ALA A 144 -7.18 -16.31 -2.65
C ALA A 144 -7.11 -14.80 -2.33
N ALA A 145 -8.15 -14.28 -1.66
CA ALA A 145 -8.17 -12.90 -1.17
C ALA A 145 -7.23 -12.73 0.04
N GLY A 146 -5.91 -12.77 -0.19
CA GLY A 146 -4.88 -12.55 0.83
C GLY A 146 -4.73 -11.09 1.24
N ILE A 147 -3.85 -10.82 2.19
CA ILE A 147 -3.71 -9.49 2.82
C ILE A 147 -2.81 -8.53 2.03
N LEU A 148 -1.80 -9.05 1.31
CA LEU A 148 -0.83 -8.26 0.56
C LEU A 148 -1.10 -8.33 -0.94
N ASP A 149 -1.34 -7.19 -1.56
CA ASP A 149 -1.47 -7.06 -3.01
C ASP A 149 -0.27 -6.36 -3.61
N VAL A 150 0.02 -6.66 -4.87
CA VAL A 150 1.02 -5.97 -5.66
C VAL A 150 0.41 -5.60 -7.01
N VAL A 151 0.20 -4.31 -7.20
CA VAL A 151 -0.24 -3.74 -8.47
C VAL A 151 0.98 -3.41 -9.31
N SER A 152 1.21 -4.24 -10.33
CA SER A 152 2.35 -4.09 -11.23
C SER A 152 2.00 -3.19 -12.41
N SER A 153 2.93 -2.31 -12.76
CA SER A 153 2.93 -1.50 -13.95
C SER A 153 4.34 -1.53 -14.60
N PRO A 154 4.52 -1.08 -15.81
CA PRO A 154 5.86 -0.95 -16.37
C PRO A 154 6.77 -0.14 -15.42
N ASN A 155 7.92 -0.71 -15.06
CA ASN A 155 8.95 -0.12 -14.17
C ASN A 155 8.55 0.15 -12.71
N MET A 156 7.37 -0.31 -12.23
CA MET A 156 6.96 -0.07 -10.84
C MET A 156 5.99 -1.13 -10.33
N ASP A 157 6.35 -1.76 -9.22
CA ASP A 157 5.49 -2.58 -8.39
C ASP A 157 5.02 -1.80 -7.16
N VAL A 158 3.72 -1.70 -6.95
CA VAL A 158 3.12 -0.98 -5.82
C VAL A 158 2.49 -1.96 -4.85
N TYR A 159 2.99 -1.99 -3.63
CA TYR A 159 2.52 -2.88 -2.58
C TYR A 159 1.38 -2.25 -1.77
N LEU A 160 0.30 -2.99 -1.59
CA LEU A 160 -0.93 -2.52 -0.95
C LEU A 160 -1.45 -3.53 0.08
N GLY A 161 -1.99 -3.02 1.19
CA GLY A 161 -2.75 -3.86 2.14
C GLY A 161 -4.21 -4.00 1.70
N ARG A 162 -4.73 -5.25 1.69
CA ARG A 162 -6.13 -5.57 1.39
C ARG A 162 -6.82 -6.13 2.63
N GLY A 163 -7.75 -5.37 3.17
CA GLY A 163 -8.51 -5.76 4.36
C GLY A 163 -8.99 -4.58 5.17
N VAL A 164 -9.91 -4.85 6.09
CA VAL A 164 -10.40 -3.83 7.03
C VAL A 164 -9.25 -3.31 7.89
N GLY A 165 -8.83 -2.09 7.60
CA GLY A 165 -7.61 -1.45 8.14
C GLY A 165 -6.57 -1.09 7.06
N GLY A 166 -6.75 -1.54 5.82
CA GLY A 166 -5.91 -1.19 4.68
C GLY A 166 -4.42 -1.43 4.92
N GLY A 167 -3.59 -0.49 4.48
CA GLY A 167 -2.13 -0.55 4.62
C GLY A 167 -1.61 -0.67 6.05
N SER A 168 -2.40 -0.30 7.07
CA SER A 168 -2.01 -0.44 8.47
C SER A 168 -1.79 -1.89 8.90
N LEU A 169 -2.42 -2.84 8.20
CA LEU A 169 -2.27 -4.26 8.48
C LEU A 169 -0.90 -4.79 8.08
N VAL A 170 -0.35 -4.33 6.95
CA VAL A 170 0.86 -4.88 6.31
C VAL A 170 2.11 -4.00 6.46
N ASN A 171 1.97 -2.72 6.79
CA ASN A 171 3.10 -1.82 6.97
C ASN A 171 3.95 -2.19 8.19
N LEU A 172 5.16 -1.64 8.27
CA LEU A 172 6.08 -1.88 9.39
C LEU A 172 5.87 -0.89 10.55
N ALA A 173 4.67 -0.32 10.67
CA ALA A 173 4.17 0.49 11.78
C ALA A 173 4.88 1.83 12.04
N MET A 174 5.78 2.32 11.16
CA MET A 174 6.43 3.61 11.36
C MET A 174 5.48 4.78 11.09
N LEU A 175 5.51 5.76 12.00
CA LEU A 175 4.71 6.96 11.96
C LEU A 175 5.65 8.18 11.92
N ILE A 176 5.96 8.64 10.72
CA ILE A 176 6.99 9.66 10.51
C ILE A 176 6.34 10.99 10.15
N THR A 177 6.64 12.03 10.94
CA THR A 177 6.30 13.40 10.58
C THR A 177 7.30 13.89 9.54
N PRO A 178 6.87 14.34 8.35
CA PRO A 178 7.73 14.95 7.34
C PRO A 178 8.40 16.22 7.85
N TYR A 179 9.38 16.73 7.13
CA TYR A 179 9.92 18.06 7.39
C TYR A 179 8.95 19.16 6.94
N ARG A 180 8.92 20.28 7.65
CA ARG A 180 8.04 21.42 7.33
C ARG A 180 8.28 21.93 5.92
N GLU A 181 9.53 22.07 5.53
CA GLU A 181 9.95 22.56 4.22
C GLU A 181 9.44 21.65 3.09
N THR A 182 9.38 20.36 3.33
CA THR A 182 8.78 19.41 2.35
C THR A 182 7.30 19.71 2.17
N LEU A 183 6.53 19.84 3.25
CA LEU A 183 5.09 20.13 3.16
C LEU A 183 4.82 21.52 2.57
N GLN A 184 5.59 22.53 2.94
CA GLN A 184 5.51 23.89 2.38
C GLN A 184 5.75 23.90 0.87
N ARG A 185 6.64 23.05 0.38
CA ARG A 185 6.96 22.92 -1.05
C ARG A 185 5.84 22.23 -1.86
N ILE A 186 5.18 21.23 -1.28
CA ILE A 186 4.26 20.36 -2.04
C ILE A 186 2.79 20.71 -1.86
N LEU A 187 2.39 21.31 -0.75
CA LEU A 187 1.00 21.63 -0.47
C LEU A 187 0.64 23.06 -0.94
N PRO A 188 -0.62 23.32 -1.29
CA PRO A 188 -1.09 24.67 -1.58
C PRO A 188 -0.87 25.62 -0.39
N ALA A 189 -0.57 26.89 -0.68
CA ALA A 189 -0.35 27.92 0.34
C ALA A 189 -1.57 28.18 1.26
N SER A 190 -2.76 27.78 0.83
CA SER A 190 -4.01 27.84 1.61
C SER A 190 -4.06 26.78 2.74
N ILE A 191 -3.15 25.81 2.75
CA ILE A 191 -3.04 24.81 3.82
C ILE A 191 -2.05 25.30 4.86
N ASP A 192 -2.56 25.60 6.05
CA ASP A 192 -1.75 26.01 7.18
C ASP A 192 -0.89 24.84 7.69
N ILE A 193 0.41 24.94 7.45
CA ILE A 193 1.40 23.92 7.86
C ILE A 193 1.57 23.92 9.37
N ASP A 194 1.49 25.08 10.03
CA ASP A 194 1.62 25.17 11.49
C ASP A 194 0.43 24.48 12.19
N GLU A 195 -0.76 24.63 11.65
CA GLU A 195 -1.94 23.92 12.13
C GLU A 195 -1.76 22.38 11.99
N LEU A 196 -1.24 21.90 10.86
CA LEU A 196 -0.94 20.47 10.70
C LEU A 196 0.00 19.97 11.81
N TYR A 197 1.09 20.69 12.10
CA TYR A 197 2.08 20.27 13.08
C TYR A 197 1.62 20.43 14.52
N ASN A 198 0.82 21.44 14.81
CA ASN A 198 0.44 21.76 16.19
C ASN A 198 -0.87 21.07 16.62
N VAL A 199 -1.73 20.69 15.66
CA VAL A 199 -3.05 20.11 15.94
C VAL A 199 -3.16 18.69 15.37
N TYR A 200 -3.01 18.51 14.07
CA TYR A 200 -3.43 17.26 13.42
C TYR A 200 -2.41 16.14 13.49
N TYR A 201 -1.11 16.41 13.40
CA TYR A 201 -0.09 15.39 13.66
C TYR A 201 -0.12 14.86 15.11
N PRO A 202 -0.19 15.70 16.15
CA PRO A 202 -0.35 15.22 17.53
C PRO A 202 -1.64 14.41 17.74
N ARG A 203 -2.76 14.86 17.16
CA ARG A 203 -4.04 14.13 17.21
C ARG A 203 -3.92 12.76 16.58
N ALA A 204 -3.36 12.68 15.36
CA ALA A 204 -3.15 11.44 14.64
C ALA A 204 -2.23 10.47 15.41
N LEU A 205 -1.10 10.96 15.96
CA LEU A 205 -0.20 10.14 16.78
C LEU A 205 -0.92 9.55 18.01
N THR A 206 -1.73 10.36 18.69
CA THR A 206 -2.51 9.92 19.85
C THR A 206 -3.52 8.84 19.47
N CYS A 207 -4.33 9.07 18.44
CA CYS A 207 -5.36 8.10 18.01
C CYS A 207 -4.75 6.81 17.44
N LEU A 208 -3.58 6.87 16.81
CA LEU A 208 -2.82 5.72 16.34
C LEU A 208 -2.04 5.01 17.45
N LYS A 209 -2.14 5.48 18.69
CA LYS A 209 -1.43 4.96 19.87
C LYS A 209 0.09 4.89 19.66
N ALA A 210 0.63 5.92 19.00
CA ALA A 210 2.04 6.00 18.68
C ALA A 210 2.92 5.99 19.95
N ASN A 211 4.00 5.25 19.89
CA ASN A 211 4.97 5.17 20.98
C ASN A 211 6.38 4.92 20.43
N LYS A 212 7.41 5.07 21.26
CA LYS A 212 8.81 4.87 20.88
C LYS A 212 9.46 3.77 21.70
N ILE A 213 10.46 3.14 21.11
CA ILE A 213 11.32 2.19 21.82
C ILE A 213 12.03 2.88 22.99
N ARG A 214 12.02 2.27 24.17
CA ARG A 214 12.74 2.77 25.32
C ARG A 214 14.26 2.70 25.08
N PRO A 215 15.04 3.77 25.36
CA PRO A 215 16.49 3.78 25.10
C PRO A 215 17.24 2.62 25.77
N ALA A 216 16.90 2.29 27.01
CA ALA A 216 17.54 1.18 27.74
C ALA A 216 17.28 -0.17 27.05
N TYR A 217 16.05 -0.42 26.61
CA TYR A 217 15.70 -1.62 25.87
C TYR A 217 16.40 -1.68 24.51
N PHE A 218 16.39 -0.57 23.76
CA PHE A 218 17.12 -0.49 22.48
C PHE A 218 18.59 -0.85 22.62
N GLN A 219 19.25 -0.39 23.70
CA GLN A 219 20.66 -0.67 23.93
C GLN A 219 20.93 -2.12 24.36
N ALA A 220 20.06 -2.72 25.17
CA ALA A 220 20.28 -4.05 25.75
C ALA A 220 19.85 -5.19 24.80
N SER A 221 18.77 -5.01 24.03
CA SER A 221 18.14 -6.08 23.26
C SER A 221 19.01 -6.58 22.10
N ALA A 222 19.15 -7.90 22.00
CA ALA A 222 19.82 -8.54 20.87
C ALA A 222 19.05 -8.35 19.54
N TYR A 223 17.73 -8.16 19.60
CA TYR A 223 16.87 -8.01 18.43
C TYR A 223 17.04 -6.68 17.70
N HIS A 224 17.70 -5.69 18.32
CA HIS A 224 17.97 -4.36 17.72
C HIS A 224 19.44 -4.14 17.41
N ARG A 225 20.29 -5.18 17.45
CA ARG A 225 21.71 -5.05 17.14
C ARG A 225 21.97 -4.49 15.74
N TYR A 226 21.23 -4.96 14.73
CA TYR A 226 21.33 -4.46 13.36
C TYR A 226 21.11 -2.94 13.28
N ALA A 227 20.11 -2.43 14.01
CA ALA A 227 19.78 -1.01 14.04
C ALA A 227 20.87 -0.19 14.74
N ARG A 228 21.41 -0.69 15.87
CA ARG A 228 22.55 -0.02 16.55
C ARG A 228 23.79 0.06 15.67
N VAL A 229 24.10 -1.02 14.92
CA VAL A 229 25.21 -1.01 13.95
C VAL A 229 24.98 0.05 12.89
N ALA A 230 23.78 0.11 12.31
CA ALA A 230 23.44 1.12 11.30
C ALA A 230 23.51 2.56 11.86
N CYS A 231 22.98 2.80 13.06
CA CYS A 231 23.06 4.09 13.74
C CYS A 231 24.50 4.52 14.02
N THR A 232 25.34 3.59 14.51
CA THR A 232 26.78 3.86 14.76
C THR A 232 27.50 4.22 13.48
N GLN A 233 27.22 3.53 12.38
CA GLN A 233 27.85 3.81 11.09
C GLN A 233 27.40 5.16 10.50
N ALA A 234 26.12 5.51 10.65
CA ALA A 234 25.61 6.81 10.23
C ALA A 234 26.25 7.94 11.06
N ALA A 235 26.29 7.79 12.38
CA ALA A 235 26.92 8.77 13.27
C ALA A 235 28.42 8.99 12.95
N LYS A 236 29.15 7.92 12.64
CA LYS A 236 30.57 8.02 12.21
C LYS A 236 30.72 8.79 10.89
N ALA A 237 29.72 8.78 10.03
CA ALA A 237 29.66 9.56 8.79
C ALA A 237 29.15 11.02 9.03
N GLY A 238 28.92 11.42 10.26
CA GLY A 238 28.37 12.74 10.60
C GLY A 238 26.89 12.89 10.30
N ILE A 239 26.15 11.78 10.18
CA ILE A 239 24.70 11.79 9.92
C ILE A 239 23.95 11.48 11.21
N PRO A 240 23.05 12.37 11.68
CA PRO A 240 22.24 12.12 12.86
C PRO A 240 21.24 11.00 12.64
N TRP A 241 20.96 10.26 13.71
CA TRP A 241 19.90 9.26 13.74
C TRP A 241 18.90 9.57 14.86
N ARG A 242 17.69 9.04 14.74
CA ARG A 242 16.63 9.20 15.75
C ARG A 242 15.84 7.94 15.95
N SER A 243 15.22 7.80 17.13
CA SER A 243 14.14 6.83 17.37
C SER A 243 12.88 7.30 16.66
N LEU A 244 12.12 6.33 16.11
CA LEU A 244 10.91 6.58 15.34
C LEU A 244 9.68 6.35 16.21
N ASP A 245 8.62 7.13 15.93
CA ASP A 245 7.29 6.83 16.42
C ASP A 245 6.75 5.58 15.70
N SER A 246 6.14 4.69 16.46
CA SER A 246 5.65 3.41 15.97
C SER A 246 4.21 3.16 16.41
N GLY A 247 3.40 2.62 15.52
CA GLY A 247 2.09 2.03 15.82
C GLY A 247 2.18 0.59 16.32
N TYR A 248 3.34 0.14 16.77
CA TYR A 248 3.50 -1.12 17.49
C TYR A 248 3.69 -0.82 18.98
N ASP A 249 3.05 -1.60 19.83
CA ASP A 249 3.25 -1.47 21.27
C ASP A 249 4.66 -1.97 21.65
N MET A 250 5.57 -1.05 21.91
CA MET A 250 6.95 -1.36 22.27
C MET A 250 7.08 -2.03 23.64
N ALA A 251 6.12 -1.80 24.56
CA ALA A 251 6.08 -2.52 25.82
C ALA A 251 5.68 -3.99 25.61
N TYR A 252 4.79 -4.27 24.67
CA TYR A 252 4.48 -5.63 24.24
C TYR A 252 5.72 -6.32 23.64
N MET A 253 6.50 -5.60 22.81
CA MET A 253 7.75 -6.14 22.23
C MET A 253 8.77 -6.53 23.30
N GLU A 254 8.89 -5.77 24.37
CA GLU A 254 9.74 -6.13 25.52
C GLU A 254 9.26 -7.41 26.20
N GLN A 255 7.94 -7.61 26.33
CA GLN A 255 7.35 -8.83 26.87
C GLN A 255 7.56 -10.04 25.92
N GLU A 256 7.56 -9.82 24.59
CA GLU A 256 7.93 -10.85 23.62
C GLU A 256 9.36 -11.37 23.85
N GLU A 257 10.33 -10.46 24.12
CA GLU A 257 11.71 -10.84 24.40
C GLU A 257 11.84 -11.55 25.74
N ALA A 258 11.10 -11.08 26.74
CA ALA A 258 11.03 -11.72 28.06
C ALA A 258 10.34 -13.10 28.05
N GLY A 259 9.60 -13.42 26.96
CA GLY A 259 8.87 -14.68 26.82
C GLY A 259 7.59 -14.77 27.63
N THR A 260 7.05 -13.65 28.10
CA THR A 260 5.81 -13.57 28.89
C THR A 260 4.55 -13.47 28.02
N VAL A 261 4.70 -13.16 26.73
CA VAL A 261 3.62 -13.10 25.74
C VAL A 261 4.04 -13.78 24.43
N PRO A 262 3.09 -14.16 23.56
CA PRO A 262 3.39 -14.72 22.25
C PRO A 262 4.19 -13.73 21.38
N LYS A 263 5.20 -14.24 20.66
CA LYS A 263 5.99 -13.43 19.74
C LYS A 263 5.22 -13.10 18.46
N SER A 264 5.33 -11.85 18.04
CA SER A 264 4.83 -11.31 16.77
C SER A 264 5.99 -10.62 16.02
N ALA A 265 6.33 -9.38 16.37
CA ALA A 265 7.45 -8.67 15.73
C ALA A 265 8.79 -9.37 15.92
N LEU A 266 9.06 -9.90 17.08
CA LEU A 266 10.27 -10.69 17.36
C LEU A 266 10.16 -12.14 16.87
N GLY A 267 8.98 -12.55 16.40
CA GLY A 267 8.71 -13.82 15.72
C GLY A 267 8.80 -13.74 14.20
N GLY A 268 9.14 -12.59 13.64
CA GLY A 268 9.27 -12.38 12.20
C GLY A 268 7.98 -11.93 11.49
N GLU A 269 6.89 -11.66 12.24
CA GLU A 269 5.64 -11.20 11.65
C GLU A 269 5.74 -9.72 11.24
N GLY A 270 5.31 -9.37 10.02
CA GLY A 270 5.42 -8.03 9.46
C GLY A 270 4.57 -7.85 8.19
N GLY A 271 5.12 -8.07 7.01
CA GLY A 271 4.47 -7.78 5.73
C GLY A 271 3.15 -8.52 5.46
N PHE A 272 2.88 -9.64 6.13
CA PHE A 272 1.59 -10.34 6.10
C PHE A 272 0.76 -10.09 7.37
N GLY A 273 0.99 -9.00 8.06
CA GLY A 273 0.32 -8.64 9.30
C GLY A 273 1.08 -9.06 10.56
N ASN A 274 0.58 -8.60 11.70
CA ASN A 274 1.09 -8.94 13.03
C ASN A 274 -0.07 -9.45 13.88
N ASN A 275 0.07 -10.65 14.44
CA ASN A 275 -0.98 -11.25 15.25
C ASN A 275 -1.16 -10.55 16.61
N TYR A 276 -0.08 -9.94 17.14
CA TYR A 276 -0.08 -9.28 18.44
C TYR A 276 0.70 -7.97 18.40
N GLY A 277 0.46 -7.09 19.38
CA GLY A 277 1.24 -5.89 19.64
C GLY A 277 1.03 -4.73 18.67
N LYS A 278 0.69 -4.97 17.42
CA LYS A 278 0.46 -3.91 16.43
C LYS A 278 -0.88 -3.20 16.65
N GLN A 279 -0.86 -1.87 16.70
CA GLN A 279 -2.00 -0.98 16.84
C GLN A 279 -2.47 -0.53 15.44
N SER A 280 -2.89 -1.49 14.61
CA SER A 280 -3.46 -1.22 13.30
C SER A 280 -4.84 -0.56 13.39
N LEU A 281 -5.35 -0.03 12.29
CA LEU A 281 -6.59 0.75 12.28
C LEU A 281 -7.81 -0.03 12.77
N ASP A 282 -7.85 -1.35 12.57
CA ASP A 282 -8.87 -2.25 13.12
C ASP A 282 -8.93 -2.23 14.66
N LYS A 283 -7.82 -1.87 15.33
CA LYS A 283 -7.70 -1.76 16.80
C LYS A 283 -7.69 -0.32 17.31
N THR A 284 -7.73 0.65 16.42
CA THR A 284 -7.72 2.09 16.74
C THR A 284 -8.93 2.77 16.12
N TYR A 285 -8.78 3.58 15.10
CA TYR A 285 -9.85 4.36 14.48
C TYR A 285 -11.11 3.54 14.13
N ILE A 286 -10.95 2.36 13.55
CA ILE A 286 -12.09 1.52 13.15
C ILE A 286 -12.79 0.94 14.39
N ALA A 287 -12.02 0.46 15.39
CA ALA A 287 -12.61 -0.04 16.62
C ALA A 287 -13.43 1.04 17.33
N GLU A 288 -12.93 2.26 17.41
CA GLU A 288 -13.65 3.40 17.99
C GLU A 288 -14.88 3.78 17.14
N ALA A 289 -14.75 3.79 15.81
CA ALA A 289 -15.86 4.09 14.90
C ALA A 289 -17.00 3.07 15.04
N LEU A 290 -16.69 1.78 15.06
CA LEU A 290 -17.68 0.71 15.30
C LEU A 290 -18.31 0.80 16.69
N GLY A 291 -17.52 1.21 17.70
CA GLY A 291 -18.00 1.42 19.07
C GLY A 291 -19.07 2.49 19.22
N THR A 292 -19.23 3.42 18.25
CA THR A 292 -20.31 4.41 18.23
C THR A 292 -21.68 3.81 17.89
N GLY A 293 -21.73 2.63 17.28
CA GLY A 293 -22.97 2.02 16.76
C GLY A 293 -23.49 2.66 15.45
N LEU A 294 -22.83 3.71 14.92
CA LEU A 294 -23.25 4.44 13.72
C LEU A 294 -22.49 4.02 12.45
N VAL A 295 -21.47 3.18 12.57
CA VAL A 295 -20.64 2.72 11.46
C VAL A 295 -20.91 1.24 11.16
N ARG A 296 -21.13 0.94 9.89
CA ARG A 296 -21.15 -0.44 9.37
C ARG A 296 -20.01 -0.60 8.36
N ILE A 297 -19.42 -1.81 8.30
CA ILE A 297 -18.37 -2.16 7.32
C ILE A 297 -18.86 -3.33 6.49
N GLN A 298 -18.67 -3.23 5.18
CA GLN A 298 -18.95 -4.29 4.21
C GLN A 298 -17.62 -4.75 3.58
N PRO A 299 -17.00 -5.82 4.11
CA PRO A 299 -15.75 -6.38 3.58
C PRO A 299 -16.00 -7.16 2.29
N LEU A 300 -14.92 -7.50 1.57
CA LEU A 300 -14.94 -8.20 0.29
C LEU A 300 -15.85 -7.54 -0.74
N THR A 301 -15.96 -6.21 -0.68
CA THR A 301 -16.86 -5.41 -1.53
C THR A 301 -16.07 -4.31 -2.23
N GLU A 302 -15.91 -4.45 -3.54
CA GLU A 302 -15.24 -3.51 -4.42
C GLU A 302 -16.23 -2.49 -4.98
N ALA A 303 -15.92 -1.19 -4.89
CA ALA A 303 -16.59 -0.15 -5.66
C ALA A 303 -16.06 -0.16 -7.11
N THR A 304 -16.91 -0.39 -8.08
CA THR A 304 -16.51 -0.62 -9.47
C THR A 304 -16.76 0.55 -10.40
N SER A 305 -17.73 1.42 -10.06
CA SER A 305 -18.07 2.65 -10.78
C SER A 305 -18.81 3.61 -9.88
N ILE A 306 -18.77 4.90 -10.22
CA ILE A 306 -19.52 5.96 -9.57
C ILE A 306 -20.24 6.75 -10.65
N THR A 307 -21.53 7.04 -10.43
CA THR A 307 -22.32 8.00 -11.22
C THR A 307 -22.96 9.03 -10.30
N ARG A 308 -23.45 10.13 -10.85
CA ARG A 308 -24.23 11.11 -10.11
C ARG A 308 -25.64 11.16 -10.66
N GLY A 309 -26.63 10.88 -9.82
CA GLY A 309 -28.05 10.94 -10.17
C GLY A 309 -28.54 12.36 -10.42
N ALA A 310 -29.68 12.47 -11.10
CA ALA A 310 -30.33 13.77 -11.34
C ALA A 310 -30.77 14.47 -10.04
N ASP A 311 -30.99 13.71 -8.97
CA ASP A 311 -31.28 14.20 -7.61
C ASP A 311 -30.03 14.71 -6.86
N GLY A 312 -28.86 14.64 -7.49
CA GLY A 312 -27.58 15.07 -6.92
C GLY A 312 -26.87 14.02 -6.08
N ARG A 313 -27.47 12.88 -5.80
CA ARG A 313 -26.86 11.77 -5.07
C ARG A 313 -25.82 11.05 -5.89
N TYR A 314 -24.87 10.43 -5.21
CA TYR A 314 -23.92 9.49 -5.81
C TYR A 314 -24.49 8.09 -5.82
N LEU A 315 -24.34 7.40 -6.94
CA LEU A 315 -24.68 5.99 -7.13
C LEU A 315 -23.38 5.22 -7.31
N VAL A 316 -23.07 4.32 -6.39
CA VAL A 316 -21.86 3.53 -6.40
C VAL A 316 -22.19 2.09 -6.73
N SER A 317 -21.76 1.63 -7.91
CA SER A 317 -21.86 0.22 -8.27
C SER A 317 -20.81 -0.58 -7.52
N THR A 318 -21.22 -1.70 -6.94
CA THR A 318 -20.38 -2.57 -6.13
C THR A 318 -20.39 -4.00 -6.60
N LYS A 319 -19.30 -4.70 -6.32
CA LYS A 319 -19.13 -6.14 -6.54
C LYS A 319 -18.66 -6.78 -5.23
N GLN A 320 -19.47 -7.65 -4.65
CA GLN A 320 -19.13 -8.46 -3.50
C GLN A 320 -18.59 -9.82 -3.96
N ILE A 321 -17.48 -10.26 -3.38
CA ILE A 321 -16.83 -11.54 -3.68
C ILE A 321 -16.71 -12.39 -2.40
N ASP A 322 -16.45 -13.69 -2.58
CA ASP A 322 -15.96 -14.55 -1.52
C ASP A 322 -14.43 -14.57 -1.48
N VAL A 323 -13.84 -15.35 -0.57
CA VAL A 323 -12.39 -15.47 -0.42
C VAL A 323 -11.70 -16.10 -1.63
N SER A 324 -12.41 -16.85 -2.46
CA SER A 324 -11.89 -17.44 -3.71
C SER A 324 -11.96 -16.46 -4.90
N GLY A 325 -12.62 -15.32 -4.74
CA GLY A 325 -12.86 -14.34 -5.79
C GLY A 325 -14.16 -14.55 -6.57
N THR A 326 -15.00 -15.54 -6.17
CA THR A 326 -16.30 -15.75 -6.77
C THR A 326 -17.22 -14.57 -6.48
N VAL A 327 -17.85 -14.01 -7.51
CA VAL A 327 -18.81 -12.91 -7.36
C VAL A 327 -20.08 -13.43 -6.74
N LEU A 328 -20.43 -12.92 -5.56
CA LEU A 328 -21.64 -13.28 -4.81
C LEU A 328 -22.82 -12.36 -5.15
N ALA A 329 -22.55 -11.06 -5.33
CA ALA A 329 -23.56 -10.07 -5.64
C ALA A 329 -22.95 -8.84 -6.34
N THR A 330 -23.79 -8.17 -7.13
CA THR A 330 -23.56 -6.81 -7.61
C THR A 330 -24.72 -5.95 -7.15
N ARG A 331 -24.44 -4.75 -6.64
CA ARG A 331 -25.43 -3.82 -6.10
C ARG A 331 -25.08 -2.39 -6.43
N THR A 332 -26.07 -1.51 -6.40
CA THR A 332 -25.89 -0.07 -6.45
C THR A 332 -26.27 0.53 -5.11
N ILE A 333 -25.37 1.31 -4.51
CA ILE A 333 -25.59 2.01 -3.26
C ILE A 333 -25.67 3.51 -3.56
N SER A 334 -26.75 4.17 -3.11
CA SER A 334 -26.89 5.62 -3.20
C SER A 334 -26.46 6.32 -1.92
N CYS A 335 -25.84 7.50 -2.05
CA CYS A 335 -25.45 8.31 -0.91
C CYS A 335 -25.51 9.81 -1.22
N ASP A 336 -25.69 10.61 -0.16
CA ASP A 336 -25.63 12.07 -0.28
C ASP A 336 -24.18 12.56 -0.33
N ARG A 337 -23.29 11.93 0.47
CA ARG A 337 -21.85 12.24 0.53
C ARG A 337 -21.00 10.99 0.36
N LEU A 338 -19.96 11.15 -0.43
CA LEU A 338 -19.06 10.06 -0.80
C LEU A 338 -17.62 10.40 -0.39
N TYR A 339 -16.98 9.55 0.39
CA TYR A 339 -15.61 9.72 0.86
C TYR A 339 -14.71 8.64 0.27
N LEU A 340 -13.71 9.06 -0.50
CA LEU A 340 -12.79 8.17 -1.22
C LEU A 340 -11.53 7.95 -0.38
N GLY A 341 -11.39 6.75 0.17
CA GLY A 341 -10.30 6.28 1.02
C GLY A 341 -9.62 5.03 0.49
N GLY A 342 -9.73 4.74 -0.83
CA GLY A 342 -9.16 3.56 -1.48
C GLY A 342 -7.63 3.59 -1.66
N GLY A 343 -6.96 4.64 -1.15
CA GLY A 343 -5.53 4.85 -1.29
C GLY A 343 -5.12 5.42 -2.65
N SER A 344 -3.86 5.83 -2.76
CA SER A 344 -3.33 6.47 -3.98
C SER A 344 -3.62 5.67 -5.26
N ILE A 345 -3.56 4.35 -5.22
CA ILE A 345 -3.87 3.50 -6.37
C ILE A 345 -5.38 3.33 -6.55
N GLY A 346 -6.11 2.87 -5.52
CA GLY A 346 -7.52 2.49 -5.66
C GLY A 346 -8.42 3.68 -6.00
N THR A 347 -8.30 4.79 -5.28
CA THR A 347 -9.05 6.03 -5.55
C THR A 347 -8.76 6.57 -6.94
N THR A 348 -7.47 6.64 -7.31
CA THR A 348 -7.07 7.16 -8.63
C THR A 348 -7.58 6.30 -9.76
N GLN A 349 -7.41 4.97 -9.67
CA GLN A 349 -7.88 4.04 -10.70
C GLN A 349 -9.40 4.14 -10.89
N LEU A 350 -10.16 4.22 -9.80
CA LEU A 350 -11.62 4.34 -9.85
C LEU A 350 -12.04 5.64 -10.55
N LEU A 351 -11.48 6.79 -10.16
CA LEU A 351 -11.85 8.07 -10.76
C LEU A 351 -11.40 8.21 -12.22
N VAL A 352 -10.18 7.76 -12.56
CA VAL A 352 -9.70 7.76 -13.96
C VAL A 352 -10.59 6.89 -14.84
N LYS A 353 -11.00 5.72 -14.35
CA LYS A 353 -11.99 4.86 -15.04
C LYS A 353 -13.33 5.57 -15.21
N CYS A 354 -13.89 6.15 -14.15
CA CYS A 354 -15.17 6.86 -14.22
C CYS A 354 -15.14 8.03 -15.22
N ARG A 355 -14.03 8.78 -15.30
CA ARG A 355 -13.86 9.82 -16.31
C ARG A 355 -13.84 9.23 -17.72
N ALA A 356 -13.04 8.21 -17.94
CA ALA A 356 -12.86 7.60 -19.27
C ALA A 356 -14.12 6.91 -19.80
N THR A 357 -14.92 6.31 -18.91
CA THR A 357 -16.19 5.65 -19.28
C THR A 357 -17.39 6.61 -19.30
N GLY A 358 -17.18 7.90 -19.00
CA GLY A 358 -18.23 8.92 -19.03
C GLY A 358 -19.21 8.87 -17.84
N THR A 359 -18.96 8.05 -16.82
CA THR A 359 -19.83 7.98 -15.63
C THR A 359 -19.65 9.19 -14.70
N LEU A 360 -18.47 9.83 -14.74
CA LEU A 360 -18.16 11.11 -14.10
C LEU A 360 -17.46 12.04 -15.11
N PRO A 361 -18.17 12.57 -16.11
CA PRO A 361 -17.56 13.29 -17.24
C PRO A 361 -16.95 14.66 -16.88
N LEU A 362 -17.32 15.25 -15.74
CA LEU A 362 -16.83 16.56 -15.30
C LEU A 362 -15.55 16.50 -14.46
N LEU A 363 -14.97 15.29 -14.25
CA LEU A 363 -13.66 15.15 -13.61
C LEU A 363 -12.60 15.87 -14.47
N ASN A 364 -11.83 16.75 -13.82
CA ASN A 364 -10.83 17.54 -14.52
C ASN A 364 -9.59 16.71 -14.91
N GLU A 365 -8.72 17.31 -15.72
CA GLU A 365 -7.50 16.68 -16.25
C GLU A 365 -6.46 16.31 -15.17
N HIS A 366 -6.54 16.93 -14.00
CA HIS A 366 -5.60 16.66 -12.90
C HIS A 366 -5.90 15.34 -12.17
N VAL A 367 -7.10 14.76 -12.34
CA VAL A 367 -7.38 13.41 -11.84
C VAL A 367 -6.53 12.40 -12.61
N GLY A 368 -5.75 11.61 -11.91
CA GLY A 368 -4.79 10.65 -12.46
C GLY A 368 -3.37 11.20 -12.59
N THR A 369 -3.10 12.46 -12.19
CA THR A 369 -1.77 13.07 -12.36
C THR A 369 -0.99 13.15 -11.04
N ARG A 370 0.29 13.50 -11.14
CA ARG A 370 1.21 13.75 -10.01
C ARG A 370 1.35 12.57 -9.05
N TRP A 371 1.39 11.35 -9.59
CA TRP A 371 1.69 10.18 -8.82
C TRP A 371 3.20 10.09 -8.52
N SER A 372 3.53 9.68 -7.29
CA SER A 372 4.90 9.56 -6.81
C SER A 372 5.11 8.23 -6.09
N SER A 373 6.28 7.62 -6.30
CA SER A 373 6.77 6.48 -5.51
C SER A 373 7.33 6.91 -4.15
N ASN A 374 7.19 8.17 -3.77
CA ASN A 374 7.84 8.76 -2.60
C ASN A 374 9.38 8.73 -2.66
N GLY A 375 9.97 8.54 -3.85
CA GLY A 375 11.40 8.40 -4.06
C GLY A 375 12.00 7.22 -3.32
N GLU A 376 11.24 6.13 -3.18
CA GLU A 376 11.61 4.96 -2.38
C GLU A 376 12.68 4.12 -3.06
N ILE A 377 13.79 3.89 -2.36
CA ILE A 377 14.93 3.07 -2.81
C ILE A 377 15.33 2.11 -1.69
N PHE A 378 15.50 0.85 -2.03
CA PHE A 378 15.94 -0.21 -1.12
C PHE A 378 17.43 -0.46 -1.27
N MET A 379 18.15 -0.55 -0.16
CA MET A 379 19.58 -0.83 -0.15
C MET A 379 19.94 -1.86 0.90
N VAL A 380 20.88 -2.75 0.55
CA VAL A 380 21.53 -3.65 1.52
C VAL A 380 23.02 -3.41 1.46
N ARG A 381 23.65 -3.33 2.63
CA ARG A 381 25.08 -3.03 2.77
C ARG A 381 25.79 -4.11 3.58
N ASN A 382 26.92 -4.61 3.10
CA ASN A 382 27.84 -5.42 3.88
C ASN A 382 28.63 -4.53 4.83
N VAL A 383 28.47 -4.72 6.12
CA VAL A 383 29.02 -3.82 7.14
C VAL A 383 30.20 -4.43 7.89
N TRP A 384 30.50 -5.71 7.63
CA TRP A 384 31.62 -6.49 8.20
C TRP A 384 31.63 -6.52 9.73
N THR A 385 30.52 -6.12 10.34
CA THR A 385 30.28 -6.15 11.77
C THR A 385 29.09 -7.05 12.03
N PRO A 386 29.11 -7.94 13.03
CA PRO A 386 27.97 -8.77 13.36
C PRO A 386 26.70 -7.94 13.63
N THR A 387 25.64 -8.19 12.89
CA THR A 387 24.34 -7.51 13.02
C THR A 387 23.33 -8.35 13.84
N GLY A 388 23.67 -9.58 14.13
CA GLY A 388 22.89 -10.53 14.93
C GLY A 388 21.97 -11.40 14.08
N SER A 389 21.68 -12.59 14.60
CA SER A 389 20.73 -13.54 14.01
C SER A 389 19.29 -13.33 14.51
N LYS A 390 19.12 -12.65 15.65
CA LYS A 390 17.82 -12.25 16.20
C LYS A 390 17.52 -10.83 15.73
N THR A 391 16.35 -10.64 15.11
CA THR A 391 15.96 -9.34 14.54
C THR A 391 14.49 -9.05 14.79
N SER A 392 14.20 -7.82 15.24
CA SER A 392 12.84 -7.30 15.15
C SER A 392 12.54 -6.94 13.70
N VAL A 393 11.41 -7.40 13.15
CA VAL A 393 11.01 -7.02 11.78
C VAL A 393 10.54 -5.57 11.69
N LEU A 394 10.22 -4.93 12.83
CA LEU A 394 9.74 -3.56 12.85
C LEU A 394 10.91 -2.60 13.09
N PRO A 395 11.13 -1.65 12.18
CA PRO A 395 12.13 -0.60 12.35
C PRO A 395 11.81 0.28 13.56
N CYS A 396 12.85 0.70 14.25
CA CYS A 396 12.71 1.63 15.39
C CYS A 396 13.64 2.84 15.28
N THR A 397 14.49 2.90 14.25
CA THR A 397 15.44 3.99 14.02
C THR A 397 15.49 4.38 12.55
N GLY A 398 15.78 5.65 12.33
CA GLY A 398 16.04 6.22 11.01
C GLY A 398 17.09 7.31 11.05
N ILE A 399 17.57 7.71 9.89
CA ILE A 399 18.50 8.81 9.70
C ILE A 399 17.86 9.91 8.87
N ASP A 400 18.20 11.15 9.22
CA ASP A 400 17.86 12.33 8.45
C ASP A 400 19.13 12.86 7.80
N ALA A 401 19.18 12.83 6.48
CA ALA A 401 20.36 13.17 5.70
C ALA A 401 20.01 14.13 4.57
N TYR A 402 21.07 14.71 4.00
CA TYR A 402 20.98 15.51 2.78
C TYR A 402 22.02 15.00 1.79
N ASP A 403 21.67 14.99 0.51
CA ASP A 403 22.59 14.67 -0.57
C ASP A 403 23.54 15.84 -0.86
N HIS A 404 24.39 15.69 -1.87
CA HIS A 404 25.36 16.72 -2.27
C HIS A 404 24.70 17.99 -2.87
N ARG A 405 23.40 17.95 -3.20
CA ARG A 405 22.61 19.07 -3.70
C ARG A 405 21.74 19.69 -2.62
N ASN A 406 21.94 19.28 -1.36
CA ASN A 406 21.13 19.65 -0.21
C ASN A 406 19.66 19.20 -0.34
N GLN A 407 19.41 18.13 -1.11
CA GLN A 407 18.11 17.48 -1.14
C GLN A 407 17.97 16.54 0.04
N GLN A 408 16.79 16.55 0.64
CA GLN A 408 16.47 15.73 1.78
C GLN A 408 16.41 14.25 1.43
N VAL A 409 17.04 13.42 2.24
CA VAL A 409 17.00 11.96 2.18
C VAL A 409 16.70 11.44 3.58
N TYR A 410 15.50 10.91 3.76
CA TYR A 410 15.15 10.16 4.95
C TYR A 410 15.41 8.67 4.71
N SER A 411 16.00 7.98 5.68
CA SER A 411 16.21 6.55 5.57
C SER A 411 15.95 5.83 6.89
N MET A 412 15.21 4.73 6.84
CA MET A 412 14.99 3.87 7.98
C MET A 412 15.76 2.56 7.85
N ASN A 413 16.19 2.04 9.01
CA ASN A 413 16.89 0.76 9.09
C ASN A 413 15.87 -0.36 9.21
N ILE A 414 15.90 -1.30 8.27
CA ILE A 414 15.11 -2.52 8.33
C ILE A 414 16.02 -3.72 8.58
N CYS A 415 15.45 -4.82 9.05
CA CYS A 415 16.19 -6.06 9.25
C CYS A 415 16.16 -6.97 8.02
N ILE A 416 17.04 -7.98 8.03
CA ILE A 416 16.97 -9.15 7.14
C ILE A 416 16.62 -10.35 8.04
N PRO A 417 15.33 -10.75 8.15
CA PRO A 417 14.86 -11.65 9.21
C PRO A 417 15.00 -13.12 8.83
N ILE A 418 16.17 -13.55 8.38
CA ILE A 418 16.41 -14.94 7.92
C ILE A 418 17.00 -15.87 9.00
N GLY A 419 17.11 -15.41 10.25
CA GLY A 419 17.52 -16.22 11.39
C GLY A 419 19.02 -16.50 11.50
N ILE A 420 19.84 -15.93 10.61
CA ILE A 420 21.31 -15.98 10.65
C ILE A 420 21.89 -14.57 10.62
N ASP A 421 23.12 -14.42 11.12
CA ASP A 421 23.84 -13.14 11.00
C ASP A 421 24.33 -12.95 9.55
N THR A 422 23.87 -11.90 8.90
CA THR A 422 24.22 -11.60 7.51
C THR A 422 25.39 -10.62 7.39
N PHE A 423 25.88 -10.07 8.51
CA PHE A 423 26.86 -8.98 8.54
C PHE A 423 26.45 -7.80 7.62
N SER A 424 25.13 -7.60 7.53
CA SER A 424 24.55 -6.61 6.64
C SER A 424 23.52 -5.74 7.35
N THR A 425 23.34 -4.51 6.86
CA THR A 425 22.22 -3.64 7.21
C THR A 425 21.38 -3.37 5.98
N ALA A 426 20.05 -3.39 6.15
CA ALA A 426 19.12 -3.06 5.08
C ALA A 426 18.43 -1.71 5.38
N HIS A 427 18.08 -0.99 4.33
CA HIS A 427 17.58 0.37 4.40
C HIS A 427 16.47 0.59 3.40
N ILE A 428 15.46 1.37 3.80
CA ILE A 428 14.49 1.98 2.90
C ILE A 428 14.76 3.48 2.95
N THR A 429 15.12 4.06 1.82
CA THR A 429 15.35 5.50 1.68
C THR A 429 14.17 6.14 0.97
N MET A 430 13.87 7.37 1.30
CA MET A 430 12.87 8.21 0.64
C MET A 430 13.49 9.57 0.35
N THR A 431 13.19 10.11 -0.82
CA THR A 431 13.68 11.41 -1.28
C THR A 431 12.70 12.05 -2.25
N GLN A 432 13.04 13.18 -2.80
CA GLN A 432 12.21 13.86 -3.80
C GLN A 432 12.14 13.07 -5.10
N THR A 433 11.00 13.19 -5.81
CA THR A 433 10.77 12.58 -7.13
C THR A 433 10.47 13.68 -8.14
N PRO A 434 11.47 14.21 -8.87
CA PRO A 434 11.24 15.31 -9.81
C PRO A 434 10.36 14.90 -11.01
N GLU A 435 10.42 13.64 -11.43
CA GLU A 435 9.49 13.08 -12.42
C GLU A 435 8.32 12.39 -11.70
N LEU A 436 7.10 12.73 -12.09
CA LEU A 436 5.87 12.21 -11.52
C LEU A 436 5.10 11.36 -12.54
N GLY A 437 4.46 10.29 -12.04
CA GLY A 437 3.65 9.40 -12.85
C GLY A 437 2.26 9.95 -13.14
N THR A 438 1.61 9.35 -14.13
CA THR A 438 0.21 9.61 -14.47
C THR A 438 -0.54 8.30 -14.69
N PHE A 439 -1.86 8.31 -14.46
CA PHE A 439 -2.71 7.18 -14.78
C PHE A 439 -3.47 7.45 -16.08
N THR A 440 -3.45 6.49 -16.98
CA THR A 440 -4.23 6.48 -18.20
C THR A 440 -5.17 5.29 -18.22
N TYR A 441 -6.37 5.46 -18.77
CA TYR A 441 -7.31 4.36 -18.92
C TYR A 441 -6.92 3.49 -20.12
N ASP A 442 -6.77 2.21 -19.90
CA ASP A 442 -6.60 1.20 -20.93
C ASP A 442 -7.94 0.50 -21.19
N ALA A 443 -8.52 0.76 -22.36
CA ALA A 443 -9.81 0.20 -22.75
C ALA A 443 -9.78 -1.32 -22.95
N ALA A 444 -8.62 -1.90 -23.30
CA ALA A 444 -8.50 -3.35 -23.51
C ALA A 444 -8.59 -4.12 -22.19
N SER A 445 -7.90 -3.66 -21.15
CA SER A 445 -7.98 -4.25 -19.80
C SER A 445 -9.10 -3.68 -18.94
N GLN A 446 -9.80 -2.62 -19.39
CA GLN A 446 -10.81 -1.85 -18.64
C GLN A 446 -10.30 -1.32 -17.29
N ARG A 447 -9.02 -0.95 -17.21
CA ARG A 447 -8.35 -0.48 -16.01
C ARG A 447 -7.59 0.83 -16.25
N ALA A 448 -7.44 1.61 -15.19
CA ALA A 448 -6.46 2.69 -15.21
C ALA A 448 -5.08 2.14 -14.86
N VAL A 449 -4.10 2.42 -15.71
CA VAL A 449 -2.72 1.91 -15.62
C VAL A 449 -1.78 3.06 -15.35
N LEU A 450 -0.88 2.87 -14.39
CA LEU A 450 0.18 3.83 -14.08
C LEU A 450 1.21 3.88 -15.22
N GLN A 451 1.45 5.08 -15.72
CA GLN A 451 2.54 5.41 -16.62
C GLN A 451 3.68 5.96 -15.76
N TRP A 452 4.69 5.13 -15.50
CA TRP A 452 5.87 5.45 -14.73
C TRP A 452 7.13 5.32 -15.60
N SER A 453 7.86 6.43 -15.77
CA SER A 453 9.10 6.44 -16.56
C SER A 453 10.21 5.67 -15.85
N SER A 454 11.03 4.96 -16.60
CA SER A 454 12.26 4.35 -16.07
C SER A 454 13.29 5.39 -15.62
N SER A 455 13.23 6.63 -16.13
CA SER A 455 14.09 7.74 -15.71
C SER A 455 13.69 8.34 -14.36
N ALA A 456 12.42 8.20 -13.94
CA ALA A 456 11.90 8.81 -12.71
C ALA A 456 12.62 8.32 -11.43
N LYS A 457 13.29 7.17 -11.48
CA LYS A 457 14.10 6.64 -10.38
C LYS A 457 15.54 7.17 -10.34
N THR A 458 16.03 7.82 -11.39
CA THR A 458 17.43 8.24 -11.51
C THR A 458 17.84 9.19 -10.38
N GLU A 459 17.05 10.22 -10.13
CA GLU A 459 17.30 11.17 -9.05
C GLU A 459 17.20 10.53 -7.65
N PRO A 460 16.15 9.77 -7.31
CA PRO A 460 16.09 9.04 -6.05
C PRO A 460 17.30 8.12 -5.81
N VAL A 461 17.72 7.37 -6.81
CA VAL A 461 18.90 6.50 -6.73
C VAL A 461 20.17 7.32 -6.49
N THR A 462 20.35 8.42 -7.23
CA THR A 462 21.51 9.32 -7.08
C THR A 462 21.56 9.91 -5.65
N SER A 463 20.45 10.38 -5.11
CA SER A 463 20.37 10.92 -3.76
C SER A 463 20.67 9.87 -2.68
N ALA A 464 20.10 8.67 -2.83
CA ALA A 464 20.34 7.57 -1.90
C ALA A 464 21.83 7.14 -1.91
N HIS A 465 22.44 7.03 -3.08
CA HIS A 465 23.87 6.73 -3.23
C HIS A 465 24.74 7.81 -2.64
N ALA A 466 24.45 9.10 -2.87
CA ALA A 466 25.24 10.20 -2.29
C ALA A 466 25.34 10.13 -0.75
N VAL A 467 24.29 9.70 -0.09
CA VAL A 467 24.28 9.47 1.35
C VAL A 467 25.06 8.20 1.72
N TYR A 468 24.75 7.08 1.10
CA TYR A 468 25.31 5.79 1.51
C TYR A 468 26.75 5.56 1.03
N ASP A 469 27.20 6.19 -0.05
CA ASP A 469 28.62 6.19 -0.45
C ASP A 469 29.47 6.88 0.63
N ARG A 470 28.98 8.00 1.21
CA ARG A 470 29.64 8.67 2.34
C ARG A 470 29.69 7.75 3.56
N VAL A 471 28.57 7.09 3.91
CA VAL A 471 28.51 6.14 5.03
C VAL A 471 29.42 4.93 4.77
N ASN A 472 29.42 4.38 3.56
CA ASN A 472 30.28 3.25 3.19
C ASN A 472 31.76 3.59 3.28
N LYS A 473 32.15 4.74 2.72
CA LYS A 473 33.54 5.19 2.68
C LYS A 473 34.19 5.24 4.07
N VAL A 474 33.50 5.85 5.04
CA VAL A 474 34.07 6.00 6.39
C VAL A 474 34.01 4.74 7.24
N ASN A 475 33.20 3.76 6.85
CA ASN A 475 33.01 2.50 7.59
C ASN A 475 33.65 1.28 6.90
N GLY A 476 34.24 1.44 5.72
CA GLY A 476 34.76 0.32 4.93
C GLY A 476 33.68 -0.66 4.49
N ALA A 477 32.43 -0.19 4.36
CA ALA A 477 31.29 -0.99 3.98
C ALA A 477 31.10 -0.98 2.45
N THR A 478 30.33 -1.96 1.92
CA THR A 478 30.04 -2.09 0.48
C THR A 478 28.57 -2.42 0.26
N TYR A 479 28.04 -2.17 -0.94
CA TYR A 479 26.69 -2.61 -1.29
C TYR A 479 26.63 -4.13 -1.45
N ASN A 480 25.57 -4.75 -0.94
CA ASN A 480 25.30 -6.17 -1.13
C ASN A 480 24.32 -6.37 -2.30
N LYS A 481 24.86 -6.68 -3.46
CA LYS A 481 24.11 -6.84 -4.70
C LYS A 481 23.29 -8.13 -4.78
N SER A 482 23.52 -9.08 -3.86
CA SER A 482 22.88 -10.41 -3.90
C SER A 482 21.37 -10.39 -3.70
N TRP A 483 20.82 -9.28 -3.16
CA TRP A 483 19.39 -9.13 -2.87
C TRP A 483 18.60 -8.53 -4.04
N PHE A 484 19.28 -7.94 -5.03
CA PHE A 484 18.66 -7.18 -6.13
C PHE A 484 19.12 -7.66 -7.52
N GLY A 485 19.42 -8.96 -7.66
CA GLY A 485 19.79 -9.51 -8.96
C GLY A 485 21.08 -8.94 -9.57
N GLY A 486 22.03 -8.52 -8.71
CA GLY A 486 23.30 -7.92 -9.12
C GLY A 486 23.34 -6.40 -9.11
N LYS A 487 22.22 -5.71 -8.86
CA LYS A 487 22.17 -4.26 -8.66
C LYS A 487 22.56 -3.86 -7.23
N THR A 488 22.93 -2.60 -7.03
CA THR A 488 23.24 -2.03 -5.72
C THR A 488 21.99 -1.67 -4.91
N GLU A 489 20.83 -1.55 -5.60
CA GLU A 489 19.55 -1.13 -5.03
C GLU A 489 18.37 -1.87 -5.64
N GLY A 490 17.23 -1.85 -4.91
CA GLY A 490 15.88 -2.13 -5.42
C GLY A 490 15.18 -0.82 -5.72
N ASP A 491 14.84 -0.59 -6.96
CA ASP A 491 14.40 0.70 -7.48
C ASP A 491 13.08 0.65 -8.26
N ASN A 492 12.46 -0.52 -8.35
CA ASN A 492 11.24 -0.75 -9.13
C ASN A 492 10.02 -1.07 -8.25
N ALA A 493 10.05 -0.69 -6.99
CA ALA A 493 8.96 -1.00 -6.07
C ALA A 493 8.74 0.13 -5.06
N THR A 494 7.49 0.28 -4.60
CA THR A 494 7.16 1.18 -3.49
C THR A 494 6.08 0.59 -2.59
N TYR A 495 6.22 0.85 -1.28
CA TYR A 495 5.19 0.66 -0.25
C TYR A 495 4.51 1.99 0.11
N HIS A 496 4.93 3.11 -0.50
CA HIS A 496 4.55 4.46 -0.13
C HIS A 496 3.96 5.28 -1.30
N PRO A 497 2.96 4.73 -2.06
CA PRO A 497 2.38 5.43 -3.20
C PRO A 497 1.65 6.70 -2.76
N LEU A 498 1.88 7.81 -3.48
CA LEU A 498 1.28 9.12 -3.25
C LEU A 498 0.71 9.69 -4.55
N GLY A 499 -0.21 10.64 -4.45
CA GLY A 499 -0.72 11.35 -5.60
C GLY A 499 -1.76 10.59 -6.44
N GLY A 500 -2.18 11.20 -7.51
CA GLY A 500 -3.25 10.76 -8.41
C GLY A 500 -4.53 11.60 -8.33
N CYS A 501 -4.78 12.26 -7.18
CA CYS A 501 -5.88 13.23 -7.03
C CYS A 501 -5.39 14.44 -6.23
N PRO A 502 -4.41 15.21 -6.77
CA PRO A 502 -3.67 16.20 -6.01
C PRO A 502 -4.55 17.32 -5.47
N ILE A 503 -4.35 17.62 -4.17
CA ILE A 503 -5.05 18.70 -3.48
C ILE A 503 -4.73 20.06 -4.12
N GLY A 504 -5.73 20.93 -4.21
CA GLY A 504 -5.63 22.22 -4.91
C GLY A 504 -5.77 22.11 -6.44
N LEU A 505 -5.53 20.95 -7.04
CA LEU A 505 -5.60 20.70 -8.49
C LEU A 505 -6.83 19.85 -8.86
N ALA A 506 -6.84 18.57 -8.51
CA ALA A 506 -7.98 17.67 -8.72
C ALA A 506 -9.11 17.94 -7.72
N THR A 507 -8.75 18.35 -6.50
CA THR A 507 -9.68 18.69 -5.42
C THR A 507 -9.47 20.13 -4.96
N ASN A 508 -10.39 20.63 -4.13
CA ASN A 508 -10.19 21.86 -3.36
C ASN A 508 -9.33 21.57 -2.08
N ASP A 509 -9.22 22.58 -1.20
CA ASP A 509 -8.35 22.57 -0.01
C ASP A 509 -8.81 21.63 1.13
N ILE A 510 -10.02 21.10 1.03
CA ILE A 510 -10.56 20.11 1.99
C ILE A 510 -10.73 18.72 1.36
N GLY A 511 -10.19 18.53 0.16
CA GLY A 511 -10.25 17.26 -0.55
C GLY A 511 -11.52 17.04 -1.37
N GLU A 512 -12.45 18.01 -1.47
CA GLU A 512 -13.64 17.87 -2.31
C GLU A 512 -13.25 17.87 -3.77
N VAL A 513 -13.73 16.89 -4.52
CA VAL A 513 -13.43 16.73 -5.95
C VAL A 513 -14.08 17.87 -6.74
N LYS A 514 -13.28 18.60 -7.51
CA LYS A 514 -13.78 19.73 -8.30
C LYS A 514 -14.88 19.28 -9.27
N ASN A 515 -15.97 20.07 -9.35
CA ASN A 515 -17.21 19.82 -10.10
C ASN A 515 -18.10 18.70 -9.55
N TYR A 516 -17.74 18.08 -8.41
CA TYR A 516 -18.52 17.02 -7.76
C TYR A 516 -18.74 17.33 -6.27
N PRO A 517 -19.61 18.31 -5.94
CA PRO A 517 -19.88 18.65 -4.55
C PRO A 517 -20.42 17.45 -3.76
N GLY A 518 -19.91 17.28 -2.55
CA GLY A 518 -20.23 16.12 -1.68
C GLY A 518 -19.38 14.87 -1.93
N MET A 519 -18.42 14.91 -2.89
CA MET A 519 -17.45 13.83 -3.08
C MET A 519 -16.05 14.27 -2.64
N PHE A 520 -15.47 13.58 -1.66
CA PHE A 520 -14.23 13.96 -1.01
C PHE A 520 -13.16 12.87 -1.13
N VAL A 521 -11.95 13.23 -1.47
CA VAL A 521 -10.78 12.38 -1.38
C VAL A 521 -10.17 12.53 0.01
N MET A 522 -9.94 11.40 0.69
CA MET A 522 -9.47 11.37 2.09
C MET A 522 -8.14 10.65 2.27
N ASP A 523 -7.49 10.22 1.21
CA ASP A 523 -6.32 9.32 1.26
C ASP A 523 -5.04 9.92 0.67
N ALA A 524 -4.02 9.09 0.53
CA ALA A 524 -2.69 9.48 0.06
C ALA A 524 -2.67 10.01 -1.40
N SER A 525 -3.75 9.85 -2.16
CA SER A 525 -3.85 10.42 -3.51
C SER A 525 -3.88 11.96 -3.52
N LEU A 526 -4.18 12.59 -2.36
CA LEU A 526 -4.14 14.05 -2.20
C LEU A 526 -2.75 14.66 -2.29
N PHE A 527 -1.69 13.91 -1.92
CA PHE A 527 -0.34 14.48 -1.87
C PHE A 527 0.26 14.59 -3.28
N PRO A 528 0.59 15.79 -3.75
CA PRO A 528 0.97 16.01 -5.14
C PRO A 528 2.42 15.66 -5.47
N ASP A 529 3.21 15.18 -4.50
CA ASP A 529 4.63 14.86 -4.63
C ASP A 529 5.11 14.03 -3.43
N SER A 530 6.40 13.64 -3.42
CA SER A 530 7.07 12.92 -2.34
C SER A 530 7.00 13.68 -1.01
N LEU A 531 6.61 12.97 0.03
CA LEU A 531 6.67 13.45 1.43
C LEU A 531 8.06 13.32 2.06
N VAL A 532 8.94 12.54 1.45
CA VAL A 532 10.24 12.14 2.04
C VAL A 532 10.07 11.53 3.45
N ALA A 533 8.94 10.87 3.65
CA ALA A 533 8.53 10.23 4.91
C ALA A 533 7.47 9.17 4.63
N ASN A 534 7.28 8.21 5.54
CA ASN A 534 6.19 7.24 5.44
C ASN A 534 4.83 7.96 5.42
N PRO A 535 3.92 7.70 4.46
CA PRO A 535 2.73 8.52 4.26
C PRO A 535 1.61 8.30 5.27
N ALA A 536 1.65 7.22 6.05
CA ALA A 536 0.57 6.82 6.96
C ALA A 536 0.13 7.94 7.91
N LEU A 537 1.08 8.55 8.61
CA LEU A 537 0.80 9.62 9.57
C LEU A 537 0.29 10.89 8.89
N SER A 538 0.90 11.29 7.75
CA SER A 538 0.47 12.49 7.01
C SER A 538 -0.91 12.30 6.39
N THR A 539 -1.23 11.11 5.89
CA THR A 539 -2.58 10.78 5.39
C THR A 539 -3.61 10.89 6.53
N THR A 540 -3.29 10.38 7.71
CA THR A 540 -4.16 10.49 8.89
C THR A 540 -4.36 11.95 9.30
N ALA A 541 -3.29 12.73 9.43
CA ALA A 541 -3.35 14.13 9.83
C ALA A 541 -4.11 15.00 8.82
N MET A 542 -3.90 14.78 7.52
CA MET A 542 -4.64 15.50 6.46
C MET A 542 -6.13 15.12 6.47
N ALA A 543 -6.45 13.86 6.70
CA ALA A 543 -7.84 13.40 6.82
C ALA A 543 -8.52 13.99 8.06
N GLU A 544 -7.84 14.07 9.20
CA GLU A 544 -8.35 14.75 10.42
C GLU A 544 -8.68 16.21 10.14
N ARG A 545 -7.76 16.93 9.49
CA ARG A 545 -7.98 18.33 9.09
C ARG A 545 -9.17 18.47 8.14
N ASN A 546 -9.23 17.67 7.11
CA ASN A 546 -10.23 17.81 6.08
C ASN A 546 -11.63 17.46 6.59
N ILE A 547 -11.77 16.35 7.32
CA ILE A 547 -13.07 15.92 7.83
C ILE A 547 -13.63 16.89 8.87
N GLU A 548 -12.80 17.51 9.71
CA GLU A 548 -13.24 18.54 10.68
C GLU A 548 -13.88 19.73 9.94
N ARG A 549 -13.26 20.18 8.84
CA ARG A 549 -13.80 21.27 8.00
C ARG A 549 -15.04 20.87 7.24
N ILE A 550 -15.13 19.63 6.77
CA ILE A 550 -16.31 19.09 6.10
C ILE A 550 -17.50 19.04 7.08
N ILE A 551 -17.29 18.52 8.27
CA ILE A 551 -18.34 18.43 9.30
C ILE A 551 -18.82 19.84 9.71
N ALA A 552 -17.93 20.82 9.79
CA ALA A 552 -18.30 22.20 10.11
C ALA A 552 -19.20 22.87 9.03
N GLN A 553 -19.30 22.28 7.83
CA GLN A 553 -20.13 22.75 6.71
C GLN A 553 -21.44 21.93 6.57
N MET A 554 -21.64 20.90 7.40
CA MET A 554 -22.84 20.04 7.39
C MET A 554 -23.98 20.66 8.18
#